data_268789f9de3defd117284d49dd73ff47
#
_entry.id   268789f9de3defd117284d49dd73ff47
#
_cell.length_a   1.000
_cell.length_b   1.000
_cell.length_c   1.000
_cell.angle_alpha   90.00
_cell.angle_beta   90.00
_cell.angle_gamma   90.00
#
_symmetry.space_group_name_H-M   'P 1'
#
loop_
_entity.id
_entity.type
_entity.pdbx_description
1 polymer ?
#
loop_
_entity_poly.entity_id
_entity_poly.type
_entity_poly.pdbx_seq_one_letter_code
_entity_poly.pdbx_strand_id
1 'polypeptide(L)'
;MITTKYEIRTDRIVGNRRLVLLSDLHNVPYGKVLKLTKAAEPDIILVAGDLVDRHRKTYRRVLPFLRECVAIAPTFFSYGNHEVKFPAISAKEFRSTGVTLLDNSWAYWNDLCIAGLTPYTLGDWLPDFERQTAFRILLTHEPEYYFEGPVLQDHDIDLILAGPVHGGQIRLPGNIGLFAPEQGLFAKYVHGQYGNMIIGAGLCNSARPLIPRINNPTEVVVVDLIGGKSN
;
A
#
# COMPACT_ATOMS: atom_id res chain seq x y z
N MET A 1 -15.49 -0.08 -7.96
CA MET A 1 -14.02 0.04 -8.01
C MET A 1 -13.67 1.11 -9.02
N ILE A 2 -12.83 2.06 -8.61
CA ILE A 2 -12.35 3.20 -9.40
C ILE A 2 -10.83 3.19 -9.47
N THR A 3 -10.26 4.07 -10.29
CA THR A 3 -8.82 4.39 -10.29
C THR A 3 -8.68 5.83 -9.82
N THR A 4 -7.86 6.05 -8.78
CA THR A 4 -7.51 7.39 -8.28
C THR A 4 -6.06 7.69 -8.66
N LYS A 5 -5.79 8.93 -9.09
CA LYS A 5 -4.45 9.34 -9.52
C LYS A 5 -3.92 10.47 -8.67
N TYR A 6 -2.63 10.35 -8.32
CA TYR A 6 -1.85 11.39 -7.64
C TYR A 6 -0.62 11.71 -8.49
N GLU A 7 -0.15 12.95 -8.42
CA GLU A 7 1.08 13.41 -9.07
C GLU A 7 2.03 13.95 -8.00
N ILE A 8 3.23 13.41 -7.93
CA ILE A 8 4.29 13.84 -7.03
C ILE A 8 5.46 14.34 -7.87
N ARG A 9 5.81 15.60 -7.70
CA ARG A 9 6.96 16.22 -8.39
C ARG A 9 8.19 16.17 -7.51
N THR A 10 9.32 15.76 -8.10
CA THR A 10 10.59 15.66 -7.39
C THR A 10 11.76 15.86 -8.37
N ASP A 11 12.84 16.41 -7.89
CA ASP A 11 14.12 16.50 -8.59
C ASP A 11 15.08 15.35 -8.28
N ARG A 12 14.65 14.43 -7.39
CA ARG A 12 15.48 13.30 -6.92
C ARG A 12 15.44 12.09 -7.86
N ILE A 13 14.64 12.11 -8.91
CA ILE A 13 14.60 11.06 -9.94
C ILE A 13 14.76 11.68 -11.33
N VAL A 14 15.25 10.89 -12.28
CA VAL A 14 15.37 11.30 -13.69
C VAL A 14 14.24 10.67 -14.49
N GLY A 15 13.46 11.53 -15.18
CA GLY A 15 12.28 11.10 -15.94
C GLY A 15 11.11 10.73 -15.04
N ASN A 16 10.06 10.19 -15.63
CA ASN A 16 8.83 9.87 -14.92
C ASN A 16 8.78 8.39 -14.53
N ARG A 17 8.06 8.09 -13.44
CA ARG A 17 7.76 6.73 -13.01
C ARG A 17 6.29 6.63 -12.63
N ARG A 18 5.61 5.61 -13.09
CA ARG A 18 4.23 5.32 -12.70
C ARG A 18 4.19 4.15 -11.74
N LEU A 19 3.68 4.40 -10.55
CA LEU A 19 3.50 3.43 -9.50
C LEU A 19 2.02 3.06 -9.40
N VAL A 20 1.72 1.80 -9.12
CA VAL A 20 0.36 1.37 -8.76
C VAL A 20 0.40 0.82 -7.35
N LEU A 21 -0.38 1.41 -6.44
CA LEU A 21 -0.57 0.92 -5.07
C LEU A 21 -1.82 0.04 -4.99
N LEU A 22 -1.66 -1.14 -4.42
CA LEU A 22 -2.69 -2.13 -4.14
C LEU A 22 -2.62 -2.53 -2.66
N SER A 23 -3.78 -2.74 -2.02
CA SER A 23 -3.85 -3.26 -0.65
C SER A 23 -5.20 -3.93 -0.40
N ASP A 24 -5.32 -4.72 0.66
CA ASP A 24 -6.59 -5.27 1.14
C ASP A 24 -7.37 -6.08 0.10
N LEU A 25 -6.70 -7.05 -0.48
CA LEU A 25 -7.35 -8.01 -1.38
C LEU A 25 -8.27 -8.96 -0.61
N HIS A 26 -7.86 -9.38 0.62
CA HIS A 26 -8.60 -10.30 1.48
C HIS A 26 -9.14 -11.52 0.72
N ASN A 27 -8.32 -12.09 -0.16
CA ASN A 27 -8.61 -13.30 -0.93
C ASN A 27 -9.92 -13.24 -1.77
N VAL A 28 -10.38 -12.03 -2.15
CA VAL A 28 -11.55 -11.89 -3.04
C VAL A 28 -11.18 -12.07 -4.53
N PRO A 29 -12.15 -12.24 -5.44
CA PRO A 29 -11.89 -12.25 -6.89
C PRO A 29 -11.24 -10.93 -7.34
N TYR A 30 -10.18 -11.01 -8.13
CA TYR A 30 -9.30 -9.88 -8.47
C TYR A 30 -9.22 -9.54 -9.97
N GLY A 31 -10.01 -10.15 -10.83
CA GLY A 31 -9.94 -9.91 -12.28
C GLY A 31 -10.14 -8.44 -12.67
N LYS A 32 -11.03 -7.71 -11.96
CA LYS A 32 -11.21 -6.27 -12.17
C LYS A 32 -10.00 -5.46 -11.70
N VAL A 33 -9.37 -5.87 -10.60
CA VAL A 33 -8.13 -5.24 -10.09
C VAL A 33 -7.05 -5.32 -11.15
N LEU A 34 -6.74 -6.51 -11.64
CA LEU A 34 -5.70 -6.72 -12.66
C LEU A 34 -6.00 -5.97 -13.96
N LYS A 35 -7.27 -5.94 -14.38
CA LYS A 35 -7.67 -5.16 -15.56
C LYS A 35 -7.34 -3.67 -15.39
N LEU A 36 -7.65 -3.08 -14.24
CA LEU A 36 -7.37 -1.67 -13.96
C LEU A 36 -5.86 -1.43 -13.78
N THR A 37 -5.15 -2.32 -13.09
CA THR A 37 -3.70 -2.26 -12.91
C THR A 37 -2.99 -2.30 -14.27
N LYS A 38 -3.35 -3.23 -15.15
CA LYS A 38 -2.77 -3.33 -16.49
C LYS A 38 -3.09 -2.10 -17.35
N ALA A 39 -4.31 -1.57 -17.25
CA ALA A 39 -4.73 -0.38 -17.99
C ALA A 39 -4.04 0.90 -17.49
N ALA A 40 -3.49 0.90 -16.28
CA ALA A 40 -2.68 1.99 -15.74
C ALA A 40 -1.25 2.02 -16.31
N GLU A 41 -0.79 0.92 -16.95
CA GLU A 41 0.57 0.78 -17.51
C GLU A 41 1.65 1.16 -16.47
N PRO A 42 1.71 0.46 -15.31
CA PRO A 42 2.65 0.79 -14.26
C PRO A 42 4.09 0.41 -14.63
N ASP A 43 5.05 1.22 -14.20
CA ASP A 43 6.47 0.84 -14.19
C ASP A 43 6.76 -0.14 -13.06
N ILE A 44 6.09 0.02 -11.90
CA ILE A 44 6.15 -0.91 -10.76
C ILE A 44 4.80 -1.02 -10.06
N ILE A 45 4.59 -2.14 -9.37
CA ILE A 45 3.42 -2.39 -8.52
C ILE A 45 3.88 -2.49 -7.06
N LEU A 46 3.21 -1.76 -6.19
CA LEU A 46 3.48 -1.68 -4.76
C LEU A 46 2.27 -2.25 -4.00
N VAL A 47 2.48 -3.28 -3.19
CA VAL A 47 1.41 -3.96 -2.47
C VAL A 47 1.60 -3.75 -0.97
N ALA A 48 0.68 -3.01 -0.35
CA ALA A 48 0.72 -2.63 1.06
C ALA A 48 -0.17 -3.53 1.94
N GLY A 49 0.04 -4.85 1.85
CA GLY A 49 -0.50 -5.83 2.77
C GLY A 49 -1.97 -6.22 2.62
N ASP A 50 -2.39 -7.06 3.55
CA ASP A 50 -3.73 -7.63 3.73
C ASP A 50 -4.29 -8.33 2.47
N LEU A 51 -3.47 -9.17 1.87
CA LEU A 51 -3.89 -10.05 0.79
C LEU A 51 -4.65 -11.26 1.31
N VAL A 52 -4.28 -11.79 2.51
CA VAL A 52 -4.98 -12.89 3.18
C VAL A 52 -6.20 -12.38 3.95
N ASP A 53 -7.13 -13.30 4.26
CA ASP A 53 -8.32 -12.99 5.06
C ASP A 53 -8.39 -13.96 6.25
N ARG A 54 -8.40 -13.41 7.46
CA ARG A 54 -8.49 -14.20 8.71
C ARG A 54 -9.80 -14.98 8.86
N HIS A 55 -10.88 -14.49 8.26
CA HIS A 55 -12.22 -15.10 8.36
C HIS A 55 -12.47 -16.17 7.30
N ARG A 56 -11.78 -16.06 6.17
CA ARG A 56 -11.86 -17.05 5.09
C ARG A 56 -10.62 -17.91 5.17
N LYS A 57 -10.69 -19.07 5.78
CA LYS A 57 -9.58 -20.05 5.92
C LYS A 57 -9.00 -20.52 4.57
N THR A 58 -9.04 -19.67 3.56
CA THR A 58 -8.53 -19.93 2.22
C THR A 58 -7.77 -18.70 1.71
N TYR A 59 -6.60 -18.94 1.18
CA TYR A 59 -5.70 -17.94 0.57
C TYR A 59 -5.36 -18.32 -0.88
N ARG A 60 -6.22 -19.13 -1.51
CA ARG A 60 -5.98 -19.70 -2.84
C ARG A 60 -5.78 -18.65 -3.94
N ARG A 61 -6.27 -17.42 -3.73
CA ARG A 61 -6.15 -16.34 -4.71
C ARG A 61 -4.90 -15.48 -4.53
N VAL A 62 -4.25 -15.53 -3.36
CA VAL A 62 -3.15 -14.62 -3.01
C VAL A 62 -1.92 -14.85 -3.89
N LEU A 63 -1.39 -16.08 -3.90
CA LEU A 63 -0.20 -16.37 -4.71
C LEU A 63 -0.45 -16.23 -6.22
N PRO A 64 -1.58 -16.72 -6.80
CA PRO A 64 -1.91 -16.43 -8.19
C PRO A 64 -2.02 -14.94 -8.50
N PHE A 65 -2.66 -14.15 -7.62
CA PHE A 65 -2.76 -12.70 -7.79
C PHE A 65 -1.38 -12.04 -7.89
N LEU A 66 -0.46 -12.39 -6.98
CA LEU A 66 0.89 -11.84 -6.99
C LEU A 66 1.67 -12.23 -8.25
N ARG A 67 1.55 -13.49 -8.72
CA ARG A 67 2.17 -13.90 -10.00
C ARG A 67 1.64 -13.08 -11.19
N GLU A 68 0.35 -12.79 -11.22
CA GLU A 68 -0.24 -11.97 -12.27
C GLU A 68 0.18 -10.50 -12.15
N CYS A 69 0.36 -9.97 -10.94
CA CYS A 69 0.97 -8.64 -10.74
C CYS A 69 2.41 -8.61 -11.30
N VAL A 70 3.24 -9.60 -10.95
CA VAL A 70 4.62 -9.71 -11.44
C VAL A 70 4.68 -9.85 -12.96
N ALA A 71 3.69 -10.49 -13.57
CA ALA A 71 3.58 -10.59 -15.04
C ALA A 71 3.22 -9.25 -15.71
N ILE A 72 2.69 -8.27 -14.96
CA ILE A 72 2.40 -6.92 -15.46
C ILE A 72 3.64 -6.02 -15.30
N ALA A 73 4.21 -5.94 -14.09
CA ALA A 73 5.37 -5.11 -13.77
C ALA A 73 6.12 -5.65 -12.53
N PRO A 74 7.39 -5.27 -12.30
CA PRO A 74 8.09 -5.55 -11.05
C PRO A 74 7.22 -5.20 -9.85
N THR A 75 7.08 -6.15 -8.92
CA THR A 75 6.12 -6.04 -7.81
C THR A 75 6.84 -6.16 -6.47
N PHE A 76 6.59 -5.18 -5.60
CA PHE A 76 7.10 -5.12 -4.22
C PHE A 76 5.92 -5.34 -3.28
N PHE A 77 6.12 -6.17 -2.26
CA PHE A 77 5.08 -6.54 -1.30
C PHE A 77 5.56 -6.34 0.13
N SER A 78 4.84 -5.57 0.91
CA SER A 78 4.99 -5.44 2.36
C SER A 78 3.83 -6.11 3.07
N TYR A 79 4.07 -6.70 4.23
CA TYR A 79 3.04 -7.35 5.02
C TYR A 79 1.99 -6.38 5.54
N GLY A 80 0.74 -6.84 5.60
CA GLY A 80 -0.32 -6.26 6.39
C GLY A 80 -0.52 -6.98 7.73
N ASN A 81 -1.45 -6.49 8.52
CA ASN A 81 -1.71 -7.07 9.84
C ASN A 81 -2.28 -8.50 9.76
N HIS A 82 -2.97 -8.83 8.66
CA HIS A 82 -3.48 -10.19 8.46
C HIS A 82 -2.37 -11.18 8.15
N GLU A 83 -1.35 -10.82 7.38
CA GLU A 83 -0.20 -11.69 7.14
C GLU A 83 0.56 -11.97 8.43
N VAL A 84 0.73 -10.96 9.31
CA VAL A 84 1.46 -11.10 10.58
C VAL A 84 0.67 -11.93 11.59
N LYS A 85 -0.62 -11.63 11.77
CA LYS A 85 -1.46 -12.32 12.77
C LYS A 85 -1.87 -13.75 12.36
N PHE A 86 -1.95 -13.99 11.04
CA PHE A 86 -2.41 -15.25 10.46
C PHE A 86 -1.43 -15.69 9.36
N PRO A 87 -0.23 -16.17 9.70
CA PRO A 87 0.82 -16.52 8.76
C PRO A 87 0.48 -17.81 8.00
N ALA A 88 -0.56 -17.73 7.15
CA ALA A 88 -1.06 -18.86 6.35
C ALA A 88 -0.18 -19.15 5.13
N ILE A 89 0.68 -18.22 4.75
CA ILE A 89 1.60 -18.28 3.60
C ILE A 89 2.98 -17.89 4.13
N SER A 90 3.96 -18.72 3.88
CA SER A 90 5.35 -18.44 4.30
C SER A 90 6.01 -17.38 3.42
N ALA A 91 7.04 -16.70 3.94
CA ALA A 91 7.87 -15.77 3.18
C ALA A 91 8.48 -16.42 1.92
N LYS A 92 8.83 -17.71 1.99
CA LYS A 92 9.35 -18.49 0.84
C LYS A 92 8.29 -18.61 -0.26
N GLU A 93 7.05 -18.88 0.10
CA GLU A 93 5.94 -18.99 -0.86
C GLU A 93 5.63 -17.64 -1.51
N PHE A 94 5.62 -16.54 -0.73
CA PHE A 94 5.49 -15.19 -1.29
C PHE A 94 6.59 -14.92 -2.32
N ARG A 95 7.87 -15.12 -1.94
CA ARG A 95 9.01 -14.93 -2.86
C ARG A 95 8.95 -15.83 -4.10
N SER A 96 8.36 -17.02 -3.99
CA SER A 96 8.20 -17.94 -5.13
C SER A 96 7.27 -17.42 -6.23
N THR A 97 6.50 -16.37 -5.96
CA THR A 97 5.67 -15.69 -6.95
C THR A 97 6.46 -14.71 -7.84
N GLY A 98 7.69 -14.40 -7.47
CA GLY A 98 8.54 -13.40 -8.13
C GLY A 98 8.43 -12.00 -7.53
N VAL A 99 7.67 -11.80 -6.43
CA VAL A 99 7.62 -10.51 -5.74
C VAL A 99 8.89 -10.26 -4.95
N THR A 100 9.30 -9.00 -4.84
CA THR A 100 10.26 -8.54 -3.84
C THR A 100 9.52 -8.34 -2.53
N LEU A 101 9.70 -9.28 -1.59
CA LEU A 101 9.09 -9.20 -0.26
C LEU A 101 9.92 -8.27 0.63
N LEU A 102 9.26 -7.23 1.16
CA LEU A 102 9.81 -6.23 2.05
C LEU A 102 9.28 -6.46 3.47
N ASP A 103 10.07 -7.12 4.29
CA ASP A 103 9.76 -7.41 5.70
C ASP A 103 10.77 -6.66 6.57
N ASN A 104 10.40 -5.48 7.05
CA ASN A 104 11.29 -4.53 7.71
C ASN A 104 12.63 -4.37 6.98
N SER A 105 12.54 -4.20 5.68
CA SER A 105 13.68 -4.17 4.78
C SER A 105 13.37 -3.31 3.56
N TRP A 106 14.40 -3.01 2.79
CA TRP A 106 14.26 -2.26 1.55
C TRP A 106 14.98 -2.93 0.39
N ALA A 107 14.60 -2.54 -0.80
CA ALA A 107 15.24 -2.93 -2.05
C ALA A 107 15.27 -1.75 -3.02
N TYR A 108 16.24 -1.77 -3.94
CA TYR A 108 16.34 -0.75 -4.98
C TYR A 108 15.66 -1.18 -6.26
N TRP A 109 15.05 -0.23 -6.92
CA TRP A 109 14.61 -0.35 -8.30
C TRP A 109 14.89 0.97 -9.02
N ASN A 110 15.86 0.93 -9.96
CA ASN A 110 16.41 2.12 -10.60
C ASN A 110 16.84 3.19 -9.57
N ASP A 111 16.28 4.39 -9.66
CA ASP A 111 16.51 5.53 -8.79
C ASP A 111 15.60 5.58 -7.55
N LEU A 112 14.85 4.51 -7.30
CA LEU A 112 13.96 4.37 -6.13
C LEU A 112 14.54 3.40 -5.09
N CYS A 113 14.42 3.74 -3.82
CA CYS A 113 14.64 2.86 -2.69
C CYS A 113 13.30 2.59 -2.01
N ILE A 114 12.82 1.34 -2.10
CA ILE A 114 11.47 0.95 -1.68
C ILE A 114 11.57 0.08 -0.44
N ALA A 115 10.95 0.51 0.64
CA ALA A 115 10.94 -0.17 1.93
C ALA A 115 9.54 -0.66 2.32
N GLY A 116 9.48 -1.67 3.19
CA GLY A 116 8.24 -2.14 3.79
C GLY A 116 8.33 -2.20 5.31
N LEU A 117 7.41 -1.51 5.98
CA LEU A 117 7.26 -1.57 7.43
C LEU A 117 6.24 -2.65 7.80
N THR A 118 6.72 -3.69 8.45
CA THR A 118 5.87 -4.79 8.92
C THR A 118 5.07 -4.33 10.14
N PRO A 119 3.74 -4.55 10.18
CA PRO A 119 2.91 -4.18 11.32
C PRO A 119 3.42 -4.75 12.66
N TYR A 120 3.18 -4.02 13.74
CA TYR A 120 3.57 -4.37 15.13
C TYR A 120 5.08 -4.39 15.38
N THR A 121 5.86 -3.73 14.54
CA THR A 121 7.29 -3.49 14.76
C THR A 121 7.58 -2.03 15.04
N LEU A 122 8.68 -1.74 15.72
CA LEU A 122 9.04 -0.38 16.13
C LEU A 122 9.75 0.42 15.03
N GLY A 123 10.16 -0.24 13.95
CA GLY A 123 10.86 0.43 12.86
C GLY A 123 12.30 0.86 13.21
N ASP A 124 12.99 0.13 14.08
CA ASP A 124 14.37 0.44 14.52
C ASP A 124 15.38 0.57 13.36
N TRP A 125 15.05 0.03 12.21
CA TRP A 125 15.84 0.09 10.98
C TRP A 125 15.57 1.36 10.13
N LEU A 126 14.53 2.14 10.45
CA LEU A 126 14.16 3.35 9.69
C LEU A 126 15.32 4.36 9.58
N PRO A 127 16.14 4.63 10.62
CA PRO A 127 17.29 5.52 10.48
C PRO A 127 18.31 5.07 9.42
N ASP A 128 18.44 3.76 9.19
CA ASP A 128 19.31 3.23 8.12
C ASP A 128 18.69 3.42 6.75
N PHE A 129 17.38 3.30 6.64
CA PHE A 129 16.65 3.58 5.41
C PHE A 129 16.68 5.07 5.04
N GLU A 130 16.55 5.97 6.00
CA GLU A 130 16.64 7.43 5.77
C GLU A 130 17.98 7.87 5.18
N ARG A 131 19.07 7.16 5.50
CA ARG A 131 20.40 7.44 4.95
C ARG A 131 20.58 7.05 3.49
N GLN A 132 19.57 6.39 2.89
CA GLN A 132 19.65 6.03 1.47
C GLN A 132 19.50 7.28 0.59
N THR A 133 20.32 7.36 -0.47
CA THR A 133 20.40 8.54 -1.35
C THR A 133 19.35 8.56 -2.45
N ALA A 134 18.78 7.42 -2.81
CA ALA A 134 17.72 7.29 -3.79
C ALA A 134 16.40 7.92 -3.28
N PHE A 135 15.42 8.14 -4.16
CA PHE A 135 14.07 8.54 -3.73
C PHE A 135 13.43 7.43 -2.90
N ARG A 136 13.10 7.74 -1.64
CA ARG A 136 12.69 6.77 -0.64
C ARG A 136 11.17 6.65 -0.58
N ILE A 137 10.68 5.43 -0.85
CA ILE A 137 9.27 5.07 -0.76
C ILE A 137 9.10 4.06 0.36
N LEU A 138 8.24 4.35 1.34
CA LEU A 138 7.89 3.43 2.40
C LEU A 138 6.48 2.89 2.19
N LEU A 139 6.34 1.57 2.15
CA LEU A 139 5.06 0.88 2.24
C LEU A 139 4.74 0.59 3.70
N THR A 140 3.57 1.00 4.15
CA THR A 140 3.00 0.60 5.44
C THR A 140 1.56 0.17 5.26
N HIS A 141 1.11 -0.82 6.02
CA HIS A 141 -0.30 -1.18 6.00
C HIS A 141 -1.11 -0.26 6.92
N GLU A 142 -0.51 0.16 8.04
CA GLU A 142 -1.15 0.97 9.09
C GLU A 142 -0.86 2.47 8.85
N PRO A 143 -1.82 3.25 8.32
CA PRO A 143 -1.61 4.69 8.11
C PRO A 143 -1.47 5.48 9.43
N GLU A 144 -1.92 4.92 10.55
CA GLU A 144 -1.76 5.48 11.89
C GLU A 144 -0.29 5.66 12.27
N TYR A 145 0.61 4.85 11.72
CA TYR A 145 2.05 5.00 11.95
C TYR A 145 2.62 6.34 11.46
N TYR A 146 1.84 7.10 10.70
CA TYR A 146 2.24 8.45 10.30
C TYR A 146 2.35 9.40 11.50
N PHE A 147 1.50 9.23 12.51
CA PHE A 147 1.43 10.10 13.69
C PHE A 147 1.48 9.35 15.03
N GLU A 148 1.48 8.02 15.03
CA GLU A 148 1.56 7.17 16.22
C GLU A 148 2.59 6.05 16.03
N GLY A 149 3.07 5.45 17.11
CA GLY A 149 4.06 4.37 17.07
C GLY A 149 5.40 4.84 16.53
N PRO A 150 5.82 4.43 15.34
CA PRO A 150 7.05 4.90 14.68
C PRO A 150 7.05 6.37 14.32
N VAL A 151 5.91 7.07 14.33
CA VAL A 151 5.72 8.50 14.00
C VAL A 151 6.40 8.86 12.66
N LEU A 152 5.98 8.21 11.60
CA LEU A 152 6.63 8.29 10.28
C LEU A 152 6.71 9.72 9.70
N GLN A 153 5.85 10.65 10.16
CA GLN A 153 5.92 12.06 9.78
C GLN A 153 7.23 12.76 10.23
N ASP A 154 7.90 12.23 11.25
CA ASP A 154 9.14 12.78 11.79
C ASP A 154 10.38 12.20 11.11
N HIS A 155 10.18 11.24 10.21
CA HIS A 155 11.22 10.59 9.44
C HIS A 155 11.42 11.23 8.07
N ASP A 156 12.67 11.30 7.61
CA ASP A 156 13.03 11.82 6.28
C ASP A 156 12.74 10.77 5.19
N ILE A 157 11.46 10.63 4.85
CA ILE A 157 10.95 9.71 3.82
C ILE A 157 10.26 10.55 2.74
N ASP A 158 10.59 10.30 1.47
CA ASP A 158 10.08 11.12 0.36
C ASP A 158 8.59 10.85 0.05
N LEU A 159 8.17 9.58 0.16
CA LEU A 159 6.79 9.17 -0.11
C LEU A 159 6.42 7.97 0.78
N ILE A 160 5.27 8.07 1.44
CA ILE A 160 4.68 6.98 2.21
C ILE A 160 3.41 6.53 1.51
N LEU A 161 3.29 5.23 1.25
CA LEU A 161 2.12 4.63 0.64
C LEU A 161 1.48 3.66 1.63
N ALA A 162 0.26 3.97 2.05
CA ALA A 162 -0.42 3.25 3.11
C ALA A 162 -1.66 2.49 2.62
N GLY A 163 -1.93 1.37 3.29
CA GLY A 163 -3.20 0.67 3.20
C GLY A 163 -4.36 1.50 3.80
N PRO A 164 -5.60 1.05 3.64
CA PRO A 164 -6.76 1.77 4.19
C PRO A 164 -6.93 1.51 5.68
N VAL A 165 -7.43 2.52 6.37
CA VAL A 165 -7.99 2.35 7.71
C VAL A 165 -9.30 1.59 7.61
N HIS A 166 -9.43 0.45 8.25
CA HIS A 166 -10.65 -0.37 8.22
C HIS A 166 -11.93 0.38 8.62
N GLY A 167 -11.82 1.51 9.32
CA GLY A 167 -12.92 2.34 9.77
C GLY A 167 -13.48 3.33 8.76
N GLY A 168 -12.82 3.54 7.63
CA GLY A 168 -13.31 4.42 6.58
C GLY A 168 -14.44 3.85 5.72
N GLN A 169 -15.21 2.86 6.21
CA GLN A 169 -16.30 2.22 5.47
C GLN A 169 -17.38 3.21 5.02
N ILE A 170 -17.73 4.15 5.89
CA ILE A 170 -18.68 5.23 5.60
C ILE A 170 -17.90 6.53 5.61
N ARG A 171 -17.81 7.20 4.46
CA ARG A 171 -17.18 8.51 4.33
C ARG A 171 -18.22 9.61 4.28
N LEU A 172 -18.03 10.61 5.13
CA LEU A 172 -18.77 11.85 5.15
C LEU A 172 -18.15 12.86 4.15
N PRO A 173 -18.87 13.96 3.80
CA PRO A 173 -18.28 15.07 3.08
C PRO A 173 -16.99 15.56 3.73
N GLY A 174 -16.00 15.97 2.93
CA GLY A 174 -14.67 16.36 3.43
C GLY A 174 -13.72 15.19 3.67
N ASN A 175 -14.04 14.01 3.16
CA ASN A 175 -13.22 12.78 3.25
C ASN A 175 -12.99 12.31 4.70
N ILE A 176 -13.96 12.53 5.57
CA ILE A 176 -13.95 12.14 6.98
C ILE A 176 -14.59 10.76 7.11
N GLY A 177 -13.89 9.81 7.74
CA GLY A 177 -14.48 8.51 8.10
C GLY A 177 -15.46 8.66 9.26
N LEU A 178 -16.62 8.04 9.18
CA LEU A 178 -17.57 8.06 10.30
C LEU A 178 -16.95 7.45 11.56
N PHE A 179 -16.18 6.39 11.39
CA PHE A 179 -15.49 5.68 12.47
C PHE A 179 -14.27 4.93 11.93
N ALA A 180 -13.16 4.99 12.66
CA ALA A 180 -11.99 4.12 12.48
C ALA A 180 -11.58 3.52 13.84
N PRO A 181 -11.20 2.22 13.91
CA PRO A 181 -10.89 1.57 15.18
C PRO A 181 -9.86 2.34 16.02
N GLU A 182 -8.79 2.82 15.38
CA GLU A 182 -7.67 3.48 16.03
C GLU A 182 -7.84 5.01 16.15
N GLN A 183 -8.73 5.61 15.34
CA GLN A 183 -8.99 7.06 15.33
C GLN A 183 -10.32 7.44 15.98
N GLY A 184 -11.22 6.48 16.27
CA GLY A 184 -12.53 6.72 16.83
C GLY A 184 -13.54 7.33 15.83
N LEU A 185 -14.44 8.17 16.34
CA LEU A 185 -15.46 8.87 15.53
C LEU A 185 -14.84 10.04 14.76
N PHE A 186 -15.33 10.26 13.54
CA PHE A 186 -14.90 11.35 12.64
C PHE A 186 -13.41 11.28 12.28
N ALA A 187 -12.94 10.07 11.99
CA ALA A 187 -11.57 9.79 11.60
C ALA A 187 -11.15 10.62 10.38
N LYS A 188 -10.00 11.30 10.49
CA LYS A 188 -9.47 12.22 9.47
C LYS A 188 -8.60 11.51 8.43
N TYR A 189 -7.78 10.56 8.86
CA TYR A 189 -6.75 9.92 8.03
C TYR A 189 -7.28 8.60 7.45
N VAL A 190 -8.26 8.67 6.57
CA VAL A 190 -8.94 7.47 6.04
C VAL A 190 -8.72 7.23 4.56
N HIS A 191 -8.36 8.26 3.80
CA HIS A 191 -8.14 8.17 2.35
C HIS A 191 -7.58 9.49 1.79
N GLY A 192 -6.74 9.42 0.78
CA GLY A 192 -6.23 10.60 0.12
C GLY A 192 -4.78 10.91 0.49
N GLN A 193 -4.35 12.14 0.20
CA GLN A 193 -3.00 12.59 0.45
C GLN A 193 -2.91 13.47 1.69
N TYR A 194 -1.96 13.18 2.56
CA TYR A 194 -1.64 13.92 3.79
C TYR A 194 -0.12 14.12 3.85
N GLY A 195 0.34 15.36 3.58
CA GLY A 195 1.77 15.61 3.47
C GLY A 195 2.42 14.72 2.39
N ASN A 196 3.39 13.91 2.79
CA ASN A 196 4.07 12.94 1.94
C ASN A 196 3.45 11.53 1.99
N MET A 197 2.31 11.34 2.68
CA MET A 197 1.60 10.08 2.74
C MET A 197 0.38 10.05 1.83
N ILE A 198 0.18 8.95 1.10
CA ILE A 198 -1.03 8.63 0.34
C ILE A 198 -1.66 7.37 0.93
N ILE A 199 -2.94 7.47 1.28
CA ILE A 199 -3.74 6.36 1.82
C ILE A 199 -4.71 5.89 0.75
N GLY A 200 -4.66 4.60 0.40
CA GLY A 200 -5.61 3.96 -0.51
C GLY A 200 -6.92 3.57 0.18
N ALA A 201 -7.99 3.29 -0.59
CA ALA A 201 -9.24 2.77 -0.05
C ALA A 201 -9.30 1.23 0.02
N GLY A 202 -8.29 0.55 -0.52
CA GLY A 202 -8.24 -0.91 -0.60
C GLY A 202 -9.11 -1.53 -1.69
N LEU A 203 -8.83 -2.79 -2.00
CA LEU A 203 -9.38 -3.50 -3.16
C LEU A 203 -10.69 -4.22 -2.86
N CYS A 204 -11.03 -4.44 -1.58
CA CYS A 204 -12.26 -5.13 -1.23
C CYS A 204 -13.05 -4.41 -0.14
N ASN A 205 -14.26 -4.89 0.12
CA ASN A 205 -15.01 -4.53 1.31
C ASN A 205 -14.48 -5.42 2.45
N SER A 206 -13.65 -4.84 3.34
CA SER A 206 -13.04 -5.59 4.42
C SER A 206 -14.05 -6.19 5.38
N ALA A 207 -13.74 -7.31 5.87
CA ALA A 207 -14.04 -8.05 7.09
C ALA A 207 -15.43 -8.04 7.74
N ARG A 208 -16.33 -7.12 7.47
CA ARG A 208 -17.72 -7.17 7.99
C ARG A 208 -18.72 -6.98 6.85
N PRO A 209 -19.28 -8.08 6.32
CA PRO A 209 -20.31 -7.98 5.27
C PRO A 209 -21.57 -7.20 5.70
N LEU A 210 -21.68 -6.89 6.98
CA LEU A 210 -22.84 -6.16 7.56
C LEU A 210 -22.73 -4.64 7.44
N ILE A 211 -21.55 -4.06 7.17
CA ILE A 211 -21.39 -2.62 7.01
C ILE A 211 -21.05 -2.32 5.55
N PRO A 212 -21.98 -1.72 4.78
CA PRO A 212 -21.70 -1.37 3.40
C PRO A 212 -20.69 -0.21 3.31
N ARG A 213 -19.92 -0.18 2.22
CA ARG A 213 -19.14 1.00 1.86
C ARG A 213 -20.08 2.09 1.34
N ILE A 214 -20.13 3.23 2.02
CA ILE A 214 -20.91 4.40 1.61
C ILE A 214 -19.92 5.52 1.28
N ASN A 215 -20.02 6.09 0.08
CA ASN A 215 -19.10 7.09 -0.47
C ASN A 215 -17.63 6.68 -0.43
N ASN A 216 -17.37 5.37 -0.35
CA ASN A 216 -16.05 4.78 -0.21
C ASN A 216 -15.88 3.62 -1.21
N PRO A 217 -15.76 3.90 -2.52
CA PRO A 217 -15.53 2.86 -3.51
C PRO A 217 -14.18 2.18 -3.28
N THR A 218 -14.09 0.88 -3.59
CA THR A 218 -12.79 0.21 -3.71
C THR A 218 -11.99 0.82 -4.86
N GLU A 219 -10.65 0.86 -4.75
CA GLU A 219 -9.83 1.55 -5.73
C GLU A 219 -8.47 0.88 -6.00
N VAL A 220 -7.96 1.19 -7.18
CA VAL A 220 -6.55 1.06 -7.56
C VAL A 220 -5.97 2.48 -7.54
N VAL A 221 -4.91 2.69 -6.77
CA VAL A 221 -4.25 4.00 -6.69
C VAL A 221 -3.09 4.03 -7.69
N VAL A 222 -3.04 5.10 -8.49
CA VAL A 222 -1.93 5.37 -9.42
C VAL A 222 -1.19 6.61 -8.91
N VAL A 223 0.13 6.50 -8.79
CA VAL A 223 1.00 7.62 -8.41
C VAL A 223 1.98 7.86 -9.54
N ASP A 224 1.86 9.00 -10.20
CA ASP A 224 2.81 9.45 -11.19
C ASP A 224 3.90 10.30 -10.50
N LEU A 225 5.11 9.76 -10.40
CA LEU A 225 6.30 10.52 -10.00
C LEU A 225 6.81 11.28 -11.22
N ILE A 226 6.86 12.58 -11.14
CA ILE A 226 7.35 13.46 -12.20
C ILE A 226 8.74 13.96 -11.82
N GLY A 227 9.74 13.41 -12.48
CA GLY A 227 11.14 13.70 -12.23
C GLY A 227 11.67 14.90 -13.02
N GLY A 228 12.90 15.29 -12.70
CA GLY A 228 13.66 16.26 -13.47
C GLY A 228 13.95 15.77 -14.89
N LYS A 229 14.29 16.71 -15.79
CA LYS A 229 14.81 16.37 -17.12
C LYS A 229 16.25 15.87 -16.97
N SER A 230 16.59 14.81 -17.71
CA SER A 230 18.01 14.44 -17.91
C SER A 230 18.69 15.61 -18.61
N ASN A 231 19.72 16.18 -18.00
CA ASN A 231 20.58 17.16 -18.64
C ASN A 231 21.43 16.52 -19.74
#